data_10d8a8affa43ea2c7d9d78465b51596d
#
_entry.id   10d8a8affa43ea2c7d9d78465b51596d
#
_cell.length_a   1.000
_cell.length_b   1.000
_cell.length_c   1.000
_cell.angle_alpha   90.00
_cell.angle_beta   90.00
_cell.angle_gamma   90.00
#
_symmetry.space_group_name_H-M   'P 1'
#
loop_
_entity.id
_entity.type
_entity.pdbx_description
1 polymer ?
#
loop_
_entity_poly.entity_id
_entity_poly.type
_entity_poly.pdbx_seq_one_letter_code
_entity_poly.pdbx_strand_id
1 'polypeptide(L)' 'MNPNELFEQIKELIAQKDFKAAQNFLDKNKDQLGEYFDQAKALLDGAGGIDGVMNKVKGLFGNK' A
#
# COMPACT_ATOMS: atom_id res chain seq x y z
N MET A 1 1.83 8.97 -16.59
CA MET A 1 1.71 9.58 -15.26
C MET A 1 3.08 9.60 -14.61
N ASN A 2 3.34 10.63 -13.86
CA ASN A 2 4.62 10.67 -13.16
C ASN A 2 4.52 9.85 -11.86
N PRO A 3 5.66 9.53 -11.27
CA PRO A 3 5.66 8.67 -10.08
C PRO A 3 4.80 9.18 -8.94
N ASN A 4 4.78 10.49 -8.76
CA ASN A 4 3.98 11.08 -7.71
C ASN A 4 2.49 10.82 -7.93
N GLU A 5 2.06 10.96 -9.16
CA GLU A 5 0.66 10.72 -9.50
C GLU A 5 0.29 9.25 -9.31
N LEU A 6 1.20 8.38 -9.70
CA LEU A 6 0.97 6.95 -9.51
C LEU A 6 0.84 6.62 -8.03
N PHE A 7 1.69 7.21 -7.23
CA PHE A 7 1.66 7.01 -5.79
C PHE A 7 0.32 7.51 -5.22
N GLU A 8 -0.14 8.66 -5.69
CA GLU A 8 -1.42 9.20 -5.24
C GLU A 8 -2.57 8.29 -5.60
N GLN A 9 -2.53 7.70 -6.78
CA GLN A 9 -3.57 6.76 -7.19
C GLN A 9 -3.62 5.55 -6.27
N ILE A 10 -2.45 5.07 -5.90
CA ILE A 10 -2.39 3.92 -5.00
C ILE A 10 -2.96 4.29 -3.64
N LYS A 11 -2.61 5.47 -3.15
CA LYS A 11 -3.14 5.94 -1.88
C LYS A 11 -4.65 6.01 -1.91
N GLU A 12 -5.19 6.45 -3.03
CA GLU A 12 -6.63 6.57 -3.18
C GLU A 12 -7.30 5.21 -3.16
N LEU A 13 -6.72 4.25 -3.87
CA LEU A 13 -7.25 2.91 -3.88
C LEU A 13 -7.22 2.29 -2.50
N ILE A 14 -6.16 2.55 -1.78
CA ILE A 14 -6.04 2.06 -0.40
C ILE A 14 -7.10 2.70 0.48
N ALA A 15 -7.33 3.99 0.30
CA ALA A 15 -8.33 4.69 1.07
C ALA A 15 -9.72 4.14 0.81
N GLN A 16 -9.96 3.67 -0.40
CA GLN A 16 -11.23 3.05 -0.75
C GLN A 16 -11.29 1.58 -0.34
N LYS A 17 -10.21 1.10 0.23
CA LYS A 17 -10.08 -0.29 0.65
C LYS A 17 -10.15 -1.26 -0.52
N ASP A 18 -9.76 -0.78 -1.69
CA ASP A 18 -9.69 -1.60 -2.89
C ASP A 18 -8.27 -2.13 -3.02
N PHE A 19 -7.90 -2.98 -2.12
CA PHE A 19 -6.52 -3.43 -1.99
C PHE A 19 -6.06 -4.25 -3.17
N LYS A 20 -6.96 -5.00 -3.76
CA LYS A 20 -6.61 -5.79 -4.92
C LYS A 20 -6.25 -4.90 -6.10
N ALA A 21 -7.04 -3.85 -6.32
CA ALA A 21 -6.76 -2.91 -7.38
C ALA A 21 -5.47 -2.16 -7.09
N ALA A 22 -5.25 -1.82 -5.83
CA ALA A 22 -4.01 -1.14 -5.45
C ALA A 22 -2.81 -2.02 -5.73
N GLN A 23 -2.90 -3.28 -5.40
CA GLN A 23 -1.81 -4.21 -5.65
C GLN A 23 -1.54 -4.36 -7.16
N ASN A 24 -2.60 -4.49 -7.94
CA ASN A 24 -2.46 -4.60 -9.38
C ASN A 24 -1.84 -3.34 -9.97
N PHE A 25 -2.30 -2.20 -9.50
CA PHE A 25 -1.78 -0.93 -9.97
C PHE A 25 -0.31 -0.79 -9.64
N LEU A 26 0.05 -1.18 -8.43
CA LEU A 26 1.43 -1.15 -7.98
C LEU A 26 2.32 -2.02 -8.86
N ASP A 27 1.88 -3.25 -9.11
CA ASP A 27 2.66 -4.16 -9.93
C ASP A 27 2.79 -3.68 -11.36
N LYS A 28 1.72 -3.13 -11.89
CA LYS A 28 1.72 -2.66 -13.27
C LYS A 28 2.63 -1.48 -13.49
N ASN A 29 2.77 -0.65 -12.48
CA ASN A 29 3.52 0.59 -12.61
C ASN A 29 4.81 0.57 -11.80
N LYS A 30 5.26 -0.60 -11.49
CA LYS A 30 6.43 -0.79 -10.66
C LYS A 30 7.63 0.00 -11.16
N ASP A 31 7.91 -0.11 -12.47
CA ASP A 31 9.08 0.56 -13.04
C ASP A 31 8.92 2.07 -13.01
N GLN A 32 7.71 2.54 -13.22
CA GLN A 32 7.46 3.97 -13.26
C GLN A 32 7.43 4.61 -11.89
N LEU A 33 7.09 3.83 -10.89
CA LEU A 33 7.06 4.33 -9.52
C LEU A 33 8.45 4.64 -9.00
N GLY A 34 9.44 3.88 -9.44
CA GLY A 34 10.79 4.10 -8.97
C GLY A 34 10.88 3.98 -7.47
N GLU A 35 11.40 5.02 -6.84
CA GLU A 35 11.57 4.98 -5.38
C GLU A 35 10.23 5.00 -4.64
N TYR A 36 9.17 5.44 -5.30
CA TYR A 36 7.85 5.42 -4.66
C TYR A 36 7.30 4.01 -4.55
N PHE A 37 7.88 3.07 -5.28
CA PHE A 37 7.41 1.70 -5.22
C PHE A 37 7.47 1.15 -3.80
N ASP A 38 8.60 1.34 -3.16
CA ASP A 38 8.76 0.86 -1.78
C ASP A 38 7.77 1.53 -0.84
N GLN A 39 7.58 2.83 -1.02
CA GLN A 39 6.64 3.56 -0.17
C GLN A 39 5.22 3.10 -0.40
N ALA A 40 4.86 2.90 -1.66
CA ALA A 40 3.52 2.44 -2.00
C ALA A 40 3.29 1.04 -1.46
N LYS A 41 4.29 0.20 -1.58
CA LYS A 41 4.19 -1.15 -1.07
C LYS A 41 4.02 -1.15 0.44
N ALA A 42 4.76 -0.29 1.12
CA ALA A 42 4.63 -0.18 2.57
C ALA A 42 3.25 0.29 2.96
N LEU A 43 2.70 1.24 2.20
CA LEU A 43 1.35 1.71 2.46
C LEU A 43 0.34 0.59 2.27
N LEU A 44 0.50 -0.16 1.19
CA LEU A 44 -0.41 -1.25 0.91
C LEU A 44 -0.32 -2.32 1.98
N ASP A 45 0.89 -2.69 2.35
CA ASP A 45 1.08 -3.67 3.42
C ASP A 45 0.54 -3.15 4.74
N GLY A 46 0.72 -1.86 4.96
CA GLY A 46 0.27 -1.24 6.20
C GLY A 46 -1.22 -1.13 6.33
N ALA A 47 -1.91 -1.06 5.20
CA ALA A 47 -3.35 -0.90 5.22
C ALA A 47 -4.07 -2.09 4.63
N GLY A 48 -3.45 -2.69 3.63
CA GLY A 48 -4.13 -3.70 2.85
C GLY A 48 -3.68 -5.11 3.08
N GLY A 49 -2.49 -5.29 3.56
CA GLY A 49 -2.12 -6.60 4.03
C GLY A 49 -2.83 -6.79 5.33
N ILE A 50 -4.10 -6.55 5.27
CA ILE A 50 -4.89 -6.29 6.44
C ILE A 50 -4.72 -7.29 7.53
N ASP A 51 -4.81 -8.53 7.19
CA ASP A 51 -4.70 -9.55 8.21
C ASP A 51 -3.34 -9.52 8.87
N GLY A 52 -2.31 -9.40 8.07
CA GLY A 52 -0.97 -9.36 8.60
C GLY A 52 -0.71 -8.09 9.39
N VAL A 53 -1.17 -6.98 8.85
CA VAL A 53 -0.95 -5.70 9.50
C VAL A 53 -1.74 -5.58 10.77
N MET A 54 -2.99 -5.97 10.73
CA MET A 54 -3.81 -5.90 11.92
C MET A 54 -3.24 -6.77 13.03
N ASN A 55 -2.72 -7.92 12.66
CA ASN A 55 -2.08 -8.78 13.65
C ASN A 55 -0.83 -8.11 14.21
N LYS A 56 -0.06 -7.49 13.37
CA LYS A 56 1.14 -6.82 13.83
C LYS A 56 0.80 -5.65 14.74
N VAL A 57 -0.18 -4.89 14.35
CA VAL A 57 -0.59 -3.75 15.15
C VAL A 57 -1.11 -4.22 16.50
N LYS A 58 -1.89 -5.28 16.48
CA LYS A 58 -2.38 -5.84 17.73
C LYS A 58 -1.24 -6.33 18.58
N GLY A 59 -0.27 -6.95 17.93
CA GLY A 59 0.88 -7.43 18.65
C GLY A 59 1.68 -6.31 19.28
N LEU A 60 1.75 -5.18 18.58
CA LEU A 60 2.49 -4.05 19.08
C LEU A 60 1.76 -3.28 20.16
N PHE A 61 0.47 -3.11 19.98
CA PHE A 61 -0.31 -2.30 20.89
C PHE A 61 -1.05 -3.11 21.93
N GLY A 62 -1.62 -4.20 21.48
CA GLY A 62 -2.40 -5.02 22.35
C GLY A 62 -1.56 -5.82 23.30
N ASN A 63 -0.31 -5.81 23.05
CA ASN A 63 0.61 -6.62 23.78
C ASN A 63 1.10 -5.99 25.06
N LYS A 64 0.50 -4.96 25.39
CA LYS A 64 1.01 -4.24 26.54
C LYS A 64 0.67 -4.80 27.83
#